data_c56ba986e8196037366593debe0eff34
#
_entry.id   c56ba986e8196037366593debe0eff34
#
_cell.length_a   1.000
_cell.length_b   1.000
_cell.length_c   1.000
_cell.angle_alpha   90.00
_cell.angle_beta   90.00
_cell.angle_gamma   90.00
#
_symmetry.space_group_name_H-M   'P 1'
#
loop_
_entity.id
_entity.type
_entity.pdbx_description
1 polymer ?
#
loop_
_entity_poly.entity_id
_entity_poly.type
_entity_poly.pdbx_seq_one_letter_code
_entity_poly.pdbx_strand_id
1 'polypeptide(L)'
;MKVYLNNKFIDEEKATINIKDRGLLLGDSIFDTLLYNKNKIILFDFHFARFNKSIRNNYFNFKLSKKNLQTLILKVIKNLYLFIQKFQIKFIKGT
;
A
#
# COMPACT_ATOMS: atom_id res chain seq x y z
N MET A 1 -14.14 -8.82 2.27
CA MET A 1 -13.45 -7.62 1.75
C MET A 1 -12.24 -8.03 0.92
N LYS A 2 -11.99 -7.33 -0.16
CA LYS A 2 -10.84 -7.60 -1.03
C LYS A 2 -9.61 -6.84 -0.57
N VAL A 3 -8.46 -7.47 -0.68
CA VAL A 3 -7.17 -6.81 -0.50
C VAL A 3 -6.34 -6.99 -1.77
N TYR A 4 -5.38 -6.09 -1.96
CA TYR A 4 -4.43 -6.19 -3.06
C TYR A 4 -3.10 -6.68 -2.48
N LEU A 5 -2.73 -7.89 -2.82
CA LEU A 5 -1.54 -8.53 -2.29
C LEU A 5 -0.76 -9.20 -3.43
N ASN A 6 0.52 -8.88 -3.55
CA ASN A 6 1.40 -9.48 -4.58
C ASN A 6 0.79 -9.36 -5.99
N ASN A 7 0.33 -8.15 -6.32
CA ASN A 7 -0.23 -7.80 -7.63
C ASN A 7 -1.56 -8.50 -7.96
N LYS A 8 -2.28 -8.97 -6.94
CA LYS A 8 -3.57 -9.63 -7.13
C LYS A 8 -4.60 -9.13 -6.12
N PHE A 9 -5.85 -9.06 -6.57
CA PHE A 9 -6.98 -8.85 -5.68
C PHE A 9 -7.44 -10.21 -5.15
N ILE A 10 -7.44 -10.37 -3.85
CA ILE A 10 -7.88 -11.60 -3.20
C ILE A 10 -8.79 -11.29 -2.02
N ASP A 11 -9.57 -12.28 -1.59
CA ASP A 11 -10.37 -12.12 -0.38
C ASP A 11 -9.47 -12.02 0.84
N GLU A 12 -9.85 -11.14 1.77
CA GLU A 12 -9.05 -10.88 2.97
C GLU A 12 -8.74 -12.16 3.74
N GLU A 13 -9.71 -13.05 3.87
CA GLU A 13 -9.53 -14.31 4.61
C GLU A 13 -8.55 -15.27 3.94
N LYS A 14 -8.27 -15.06 2.67
CA LYS A 14 -7.30 -15.86 1.91
C LYS A 14 -5.93 -15.18 1.78
N ALA A 15 -5.82 -13.96 2.29
CA ALA A 15 -4.57 -13.21 2.22
C ALA A 15 -3.61 -13.74 3.29
N THR A 16 -2.50 -14.30 2.84
CA THR A 16 -1.51 -14.88 3.74
C THR A 16 -0.11 -14.35 3.41
N ILE A 17 0.73 -14.33 4.42
CA ILE A 17 2.13 -13.95 4.31
C ILE A 17 2.97 -15.12 4.82
N ASN A 18 4.06 -15.42 4.11
CA ASN A 18 4.98 -16.46 4.55
C ASN A 18 5.59 -16.04 5.90
N ILE A 19 5.68 -16.98 6.82
CA ILE A 19 6.26 -16.71 8.16
C ILE A 19 7.74 -16.30 8.09
N LYS A 20 8.42 -16.59 6.98
CA LYS A 20 9.82 -16.19 6.76
C LYS A 20 9.94 -14.81 6.13
N ASP A 21 8.83 -14.11 5.94
CA ASP A 21 8.82 -12.79 5.33
C ASP A 21 9.65 -11.80 6.14
N ARG A 22 10.50 -11.04 5.47
CA ARG A 22 11.41 -10.10 6.15
C ARG A 22 10.66 -9.00 6.87
N GLY A 23 9.54 -8.55 6.33
CA GLY A 23 8.72 -7.53 6.97
C GLY A 23 8.14 -8.02 8.30
N LEU A 24 7.79 -9.31 8.35
CA LEU A 24 7.27 -9.93 9.55
C LEU A 24 8.38 -10.21 10.58
N LEU A 25 9.47 -10.84 10.14
CA LEU A 25 10.53 -11.31 11.05
C LEU A 25 11.48 -10.19 11.47
N LEU A 26 11.80 -9.28 10.56
CA LEU A 26 12.87 -8.31 10.75
C LEU A 26 12.38 -6.86 10.73
N GLY A 27 11.10 -6.65 10.51
CA GLY A 27 10.57 -5.30 10.36
C GLY A 27 11.00 -4.60 9.09
N ASP A 28 11.48 -5.31 8.08
CA ASP A 28 11.90 -4.75 6.80
C ASP A 28 10.68 -4.36 5.96
N SER A 29 9.95 -3.35 6.42
CA SER A 29 8.76 -2.88 5.73
C SER A 29 8.55 -1.39 5.98
N ILE A 30 7.82 -0.77 5.08
CA ILE A 30 7.33 0.60 5.26
C ILE A 30 5.84 0.59 4.97
N PHE A 31 5.10 1.45 5.65
CA PHE A 31 3.67 1.56 5.41
C PHE A 31 3.23 3.00 5.59
N ASP A 32 2.06 3.30 5.04
CA ASP A 32 1.41 4.58 5.23
C ASP A 32 -0.10 4.36 5.29
N THR A 33 -0.79 5.27 5.93
CA THR A 33 -2.24 5.28 6.00
C THR A 33 -2.75 6.55 5.36
N LEU A 34 -3.66 6.40 4.40
CA LEU A 34 -4.21 7.52 3.67
C LEU A 34 -5.69 7.66 3.96
N LEU A 35 -6.17 8.89 3.90
CA LEU A 35 -7.57 9.20 4.04
C LEU A 35 -8.19 9.40 2.67
N TYR A 36 -9.33 8.76 2.44
CA TYR A 36 -10.13 8.95 1.24
C TYR A 36 -11.46 9.58 1.62
N ASN A 37 -11.78 10.69 0.98
CA ASN A 37 -13.01 11.39 1.27
C ASN A 37 -13.49 12.14 0.02
N LYS A 38 -14.79 12.09 -0.25
CA LYS A 38 -15.42 12.80 -1.36
C LYS A 38 -14.69 12.57 -2.70
N ASN A 39 -14.40 11.31 -3.00
CA ASN A 39 -13.73 10.88 -4.23
C ASN A 39 -12.29 11.36 -4.37
N LYS A 40 -11.65 11.72 -3.25
CA LYS A 40 -10.28 12.21 -3.25
C LYS A 40 -9.43 11.50 -2.22
N ILE A 41 -8.19 11.23 -2.57
CA ILE A 41 -7.16 10.82 -1.62
C ILE A 41 -6.60 12.12 -1.02
N ILE A 42 -6.82 12.31 0.27
CA ILE A 42 -6.44 13.55 0.94
C ILE A 42 -4.92 13.63 1.06
N LEU A 43 -4.34 14.76 0.66
CA LEU A 43 -2.89 15.03 0.74
C LEU A 43 -2.04 13.95 0.05
N PHE A 44 -2.50 13.44 -1.08
CA PHE A 44 -1.80 12.36 -1.77
C PHE A 44 -0.36 12.73 -2.10
N ASP A 45 -0.13 13.94 -2.60
CA ASP A 45 1.22 14.37 -2.99
C ASP A 45 2.18 14.36 -1.80
N PHE A 46 1.70 14.79 -0.64
CA PHE A 46 2.47 14.76 0.60
C PHE A 46 2.79 13.33 1.02
N HIS A 47 1.79 12.45 1.00
CA HIS A 47 1.97 11.05 1.36
C HIS A 47 2.93 10.36 0.39
N PHE A 48 2.78 10.62 -0.90
CA PHE A 48 3.66 10.03 -1.89
C PHE A 48 5.12 10.48 -1.68
N ALA A 49 5.35 11.76 -1.46
CA ALA A 49 6.70 12.28 -1.25
C ALA A 49 7.34 11.64 -0.02
N ARG A 50 6.59 11.54 1.09
CA ARG A 50 7.08 10.93 2.32
C ARG A 50 7.36 9.44 2.14
N PHE A 51 6.45 8.73 1.49
CA PHE A 51 6.59 7.31 1.22
C PHE A 51 7.79 7.01 0.32
N ASN A 52 7.94 7.81 -0.75
CA ASN A 52 9.05 7.68 -1.68
C ASN A 52 10.40 7.94 -0.99
N LYS A 53 10.44 8.91 -0.08
CA LYS A 53 11.63 9.17 0.73
C LYS A 53 11.96 7.96 1.61
N SER A 54 10.96 7.33 2.20
CA SER A 54 11.14 6.12 3.01
C SER A 54 11.69 4.96 2.18
N ILE A 55 11.21 4.81 0.94
CA ILE A 55 11.73 3.80 0.01
C ILE A 55 13.22 4.01 -0.19
N ARG A 56 13.65 5.24 -0.47
CA ARG A 56 15.06 5.54 -0.70
C ARG A 56 15.90 5.37 0.56
N ASN A 57 15.40 5.84 1.68
CA ASN A 57 16.17 5.82 2.95
C ASN A 57 16.33 4.42 3.52
N ASN A 58 15.45 3.49 3.15
CA ASN A 58 15.50 2.10 3.62
C ASN A 58 16.05 1.15 2.58
N TYR A 59 16.65 1.67 1.52
CA TYR A 59 17.35 0.89 0.49
C TYR A 59 16.46 -0.11 -0.25
N PHE A 60 15.19 0.23 -0.44
CA PHE A 60 14.30 -0.55 -1.30
C PHE A 60 14.77 -0.40 -2.75
N ASN A 61 14.89 -1.50 -3.44
CA ASN A 61 15.46 -1.55 -4.79
C ASN A 61 14.39 -1.42 -5.87
N PHE A 62 13.57 -0.38 -5.80
CA PHE A 62 12.61 -0.08 -6.86
C PHE A 62 12.22 1.39 -6.83
N LYS A 63 11.65 1.84 -7.94
CA LYS A 63 11.11 3.18 -8.08
C LYS A 63 9.59 3.11 -8.07
N LEU A 64 8.97 3.95 -7.25
CA LEU A 64 7.52 4.04 -7.16
C LEU A 64 7.02 5.15 -8.09
N SER A 65 6.15 4.81 -9.03
CA SER A 65 5.50 5.79 -9.90
C SER A 65 4.31 6.40 -9.17
N LYS A 66 4.30 7.72 -9.05
CA LYS A 66 3.20 8.46 -8.43
C LYS A 66 1.86 8.18 -9.11
N LYS A 67 1.85 8.26 -10.43
CA LYS A 67 0.63 8.02 -11.23
C LYS A 67 0.13 6.58 -11.08
N ASN A 68 1.04 5.63 -11.16
CA ASN A 68 0.67 4.21 -11.03
C ASN A 68 0.13 3.90 -9.64
N LEU A 69 0.75 4.44 -8.60
CA LEU A 69 0.29 4.26 -7.24
C LEU A 69 -1.11 4.84 -7.05
N GLN A 70 -1.32 6.07 -7.52
CA GLN A 70 -2.63 6.71 -7.41
C GLN A 70 -3.72 5.91 -8.13
N THR A 71 -3.44 5.45 -9.34
CA THR A 71 -4.35 4.63 -10.11
C THR A 71 -4.68 3.33 -9.39
N LEU A 72 -3.66 2.67 -8.82
CA LEU A 72 -3.84 1.44 -8.08
C LEU A 72 -4.69 1.65 -6.83
N ILE A 73 -4.42 2.70 -6.07
CA ILE A 73 -5.18 3.01 -4.86
C ILE A 73 -6.65 3.24 -5.19
N LEU A 74 -6.94 4.01 -6.24
CA LEU A 74 -8.31 4.27 -6.65
C LEU A 74 -9.01 2.99 -7.11
N LYS A 75 -8.27 2.10 -7.76
CA LYS A 75 -8.79 0.80 -8.18
C LYS A 75 -9.12 -0.09 -6.99
N VAL A 76 -8.27 -0.11 -5.97
CA VAL A 76 -8.53 -0.82 -4.72
C VAL A 76 -9.79 -0.28 -4.06
N ILE A 77 -9.93 1.04 -3.99
CA ILE A 77 -11.10 1.69 -3.39
C ILE A 77 -12.38 1.29 -4.10
N LYS A 78 -12.37 1.19 -5.43
CA LYS A 78 -13.56 0.77 -6.20
C LYS A 78 -13.99 -0.66 -5.87
N ASN A 79 -13.08 -1.50 -5.42
CA ASN A 79 -13.38 -2.88 -5.04
C ASN A 79 -13.75 -3.02 -3.57
N LEU A 80 -13.75 -1.92 -2.82
CA LEU A 80 -14.19 -1.87 -1.44
C LEU A 80 -15.56 -1.21 -1.37
N TYR A 81 -16.38 -1.63 -0.40
CA TYR A 81 -17.67 -1.01 -0.23
C TYR A 81 -17.52 0.43 0.24
N LEU A 82 -18.51 1.22 -0.13
CA LEU A 82 -18.59 2.69 -0.12
C LEU A 82 -18.26 3.42 1.18
N PHE A 83 -17.95 2.75 2.28
CA PHE A 83 -17.82 3.41 3.59
C PHE A 83 -16.41 3.44 4.13
N ILE A 84 -15.42 3.00 3.35
CA ILE A 84 -14.04 3.04 3.82
C ILE A 84 -13.47 4.42 3.55
N GLN A 85 -13.16 5.13 4.62
CA GLN A 85 -12.53 6.45 4.56
C GLN A 85 -11.01 6.35 4.71
N LYS A 86 -10.52 5.22 5.20
CA LYS A 86 -9.09 4.99 5.40
C LYS A 86 -8.68 3.70 4.73
N PHE A 87 -7.50 3.70 4.16
CA PHE A 87 -6.86 2.47 3.72
C PHE A 87 -5.36 2.58 3.94
N GLN A 88 -4.74 1.44 4.01
CA GLN A 88 -3.34 1.34 4.36
C GLN A 88 -2.58 0.69 3.21
N ILE A 89 -1.44 1.28 2.87
CA ILE A 89 -0.51 0.67 1.94
C ILE A 89 0.73 0.24 2.70
N LYS A 90 1.24 -0.93 2.36
CA LYS A 90 2.42 -1.48 3.00
C LYS A 90 3.30 -2.10 1.93
N PHE A 91 4.56 -1.70 1.92
CA PHE A 91 5.58 -2.37 1.11
C PHE A 91 6.52 -3.13 2.03
N ILE A 92 6.80 -4.35 1.65
CA ILE A 92 7.70 -5.22 2.38
C ILE A 92 8.95 -5.40 1.54
N LYS A 93 10.11 -5.17 2.15
CA LYS A 93 11.39 -5.35 1.48
C LYS A 93 11.54 -6.80 1.08
N GLY A 94 11.79 -7.04 -0.20
CA GLY A 94 11.71 -8.34 -0.83
C GLY A 94 12.40 -9.48 -0.08
N THR A 95 11.81 -10.61 -0.18
CA THR A 95 12.34 -11.86 0.37
C THR A 95 13.24 -12.53 -0.64
#